data_329ac318121c3c507166114f14b51a9a
#
_entry.id   329ac318121c3c507166114f14b51a9a
#
_cell.length_a   1.000
_cell.length_b   1.000
_cell.length_c   1.000
_cell.angle_alpha   90.00
_cell.angle_beta   90.00
_cell.angle_gamma   90.00
#
_symmetry.space_group_name_H-M   'P 1'
#
loop_
_entity.id
_entity.type
_entity.pdbx_description
1 polymer ?
#
loop_
_entity_poly.entity_id
_entity_poly.type
_entity_poly.pdbx_seq_one_letter_code
_entity_poly.pdbx_strand_id
1 'polypeptide(L)'
;MVFKLTGIVKRFGGLVALDHVDFHVGDAEVMALVGDNGAGKSTLIKTMSGAHIPDEGEISMLGKVVHFRSPQDAWQNGIATIYQELALAGKMTVADNIFLGREIKKPFLGIPFLDLPAMKKRTGELLKQLDVHVPSIDSWVESMSGGQRQGVAIARALNMDARLIIMDEPTAALAVAEVRKVLDFIVRLRAQGKSVVLISHNIQDVFEVSDRISVMRHGRCIAVRETRKTTPQEIIGLITGAHEVRAAS
;
A
#
# COMPACT_ATOMS: atom_id res chain seq x y z
N MET A 1 -1.37 15.14 -9.52
CA MET A 1 -0.44 13.98 -9.40
C MET A 1 0.09 13.96 -7.99
N VAL A 2 -0.19 12.87 -7.25
CA VAL A 2 0.22 12.73 -5.84
C VAL A 2 1.65 12.24 -5.73
N PHE A 3 2.03 11.24 -6.53
CA PHE A 3 3.32 10.57 -6.41
C PHE A 3 3.92 10.26 -7.77
N LYS A 4 5.24 10.41 -7.90
CA LYS A 4 5.96 10.09 -9.14
C LYS A 4 7.36 9.55 -8.84
N LEU A 5 7.73 8.51 -9.55
CA LEU A 5 9.09 7.99 -9.69
C LEU A 5 9.56 8.28 -11.11
N THR A 6 10.80 8.75 -11.27
CA THR A 6 11.40 9.03 -12.58
C THR A 6 12.77 8.39 -12.67
N GLY A 7 12.94 7.47 -13.63
CA GLY A 7 14.20 6.81 -13.92
C GLY A 7 14.79 6.01 -12.76
N ILE A 8 13.98 5.41 -11.91
CA ILE A 8 14.43 4.71 -10.71
C ILE A 8 15.24 3.46 -11.06
N VAL A 9 16.45 3.41 -10.53
CA VAL A 9 17.32 2.23 -10.60
C VAL A 9 17.60 1.72 -9.19
N LYS A 10 17.52 0.39 -9.01
CA LYS A 10 17.91 -0.27 -7.77
C LYS A 10 18.70 -1.54 -8.07
N ARG A 11 19.91 -1.62 -7.50
CA ARG A 11 20.82 -2.76 -7.65
C ARG A 11 21.03 -3.46 -6.31
N PHE A 12 21.20 -4.76 -6.36
CA PHE A 12 21.62 -5.59 -5.24
C PHE A 12 22.81 -6.44 -5.70
N GLY A 13 24.02 -5.99 -5.39
CA GLY A 13 25.23 -6.58 -5.97
C GLY A 13 25.20 -6.51 -7.50
N GLY A 14 25.31 -7.65 -8.18
CA GLY A 14 25.23 -7.74 -9.65
C GLY A 14 23.81 -7.76 -10.24
N LEU A 15 22.77 -7.82 -9.40
CA LEU A 15 21.39 -7.88 -9.87
C LEU A 15 20.79 -6.47 -9.98
N VAL A 16 20.28 -6.11 -11.15
CA VAL A 16 19.45 -4.91 -11.34
C VAL A 16 17.99 -5.29 -11.09
N ALA A 17 17.46 -4.91 -9.93
CA ALA A 17 16.10 -5.24 -9.52
C ALA A 17 15.07 -4.23 -10.04
N LEU A 18 15.46 -2.95 -10.20
CA LEU A 18 14.70 -1.91 -10.91
C LEU A 18 15.62 -1.27 -11.95
N ASP A 19 15.13 -1.13 -13.16
CA ASP A 19 15.87 -0.64 -14.29
C ASP A 19 15.14 0.52 -14.97
N HIS A 20 15.52 1.76 -14.64
CA HIS A 20 14.96 3.02 -15.14
C HIS A 20 13.42 3.06 -15.06
N VAL A 21 12.88 2.73 -13.89
CA VAL A 21 11.42 2.65 -13.67
C VAL A 21 10.83 4.04 -13.58
N ASP A 22 9.87 4.33 -14.47
CA ASP A 22 8.92 5.43 -14.36
C ASP A 22 7.59 4.91 -13.85
N PHE A 23 7.07 5.53 -12.78
CA PHE A 23 5.79 5.16 -12.18
C PHE A 23 5.12 6.39 -11.58
N HIS A 24 3.82 6.57 -11.77
CA HIS A 24 3.13 7.72 -11.19
C HIS A 24 1.70 7.39 -10.79
N VAL A 25 1.22 8.09 -9.77
CA VAL A 25 -0.14 7.97 -9.24
C VAL A 25 -0.79 9.35 -9.25
N GLY A 26 -2.00 9.43 -9.79
CA GLY A 26 -2.84 10.63 -9.81
C GLY A 26 -3.48 10.93 -8.45
N ASP A 27 -4.21 12.05 -8.39
CA ASP A 27 -5.00 12.41 -7.22
C ASP A 27 -6.28 11.56 -7.18
N ALA A 28 -6.63 11.02 -6.01
CA ALA A 28 -7.79 10.15 -5.81
C ALA A 28 -7.87 9.01 -6.85
N GLU A 29 -6.73 8.41 -7.15
CA GLU A 29 -6.58 7.32 -8.12
C GLU A 29 -6.26 6.01 -7.42
N VAL A 30 -6.83 4.92 -7.90
CA VAL A 30 -6.38 3.55 -7.60
C VAL A 30 -5.52 3.06 -8.76
N MET A 31 -4.21 3.03 -8.55
CA MET A 31 -3.23 2.48 -9.49
C MET A 31 -2.90 1.05 -9.10
N ALA A 32 -3.26 0.08 -9.93
CA ALA A 32 -2.83 -1.29 -9.73
C ALA A 32 -1.41 -1.51 -10.28
N LEU A 33 -0.61 -2.27 -9.55
CA LEU A 33 0.72 -2.71 -9.96
C LEU A 33 0.71 -4.24 -10.07
N VAL A 34 0.83 -4.73 -11.29
CA VAL A 34 0.80 -6.16 -11.61
C VAL A 34 2.09 -6.62 -12.29
N GLY A 35 2.34 -7.92 -12.28
CA GLY A 35 3.53 -8.52 -12.89
C GLY A 35 3.80 -9.88 -12.28
N ASP A 36 4.66 -10.66 -12.91
CA ASP A 36 5.04 -11.99 -12.43
C ASP A 36 5.92 -11.92 -11.18
N ASN A 37 6.15 -13.07 -10.55
CA ASN A 37 7.12 -13.19 -9.47
C ASN A 37 8.51 -12.83 -9.97
N GLY A 38 9.25 -12.03 -9.18
CA GLY A 38 10.56 -11.53 -9.63
C GLY A 38 10.50 -10.34 -10.59
N ALA A 39 9.33 -9.83 -10.97
CA ALA A 39 9.19 -8.66 -11.85
C ALA A 39 9.72 -7.34 -11.27
N GLY A 40 10.04 -7.29 -9.96
CA GLY A 40 10.53 -6.09 -9.27
C GLY A 40 9.48 -5.36 -8.42
N LYS A 41 8.23 -5.84 -8.36
CA LYS A 41 7.13 -5.19 -7.61
C LYS A 41 7.48 -4.90 -6.15
N SER A 42 7.94 -5.89 -5.40
CA SER A 42 8.29 -5.73 -3.98
C SER A 42 9.46 -4.76 -3.79
N THR A 43 10.41 -4.71 -4.73
CA THR A 43 11.51 -3.73 -4.69
C THR A 43 10.98 -2.33 -4.94
N LEU A 44 10.06 -2.17 -5.90
CA LEU A 44 9.42 -0.88 -6.19
C LEU A 44 8.64 -0.37 -4.98
N ILE A 45 7.81 -1.23 -4.34
CA ILE A 45 7.08 -0.89 -3.11
C ILE A 45 8.03 -0.44 -2.00
N LYS A 46 9.11 -1.20 -1.77
CA LYS A 46 10.11 -0.86 -0.75
C LYS A 46 10.83 0.45 -1.05
N THR A 47 11.01 0.79 -2.32
CA THR A 47 11.55 2.09 -2.73
C THR A 47 10.53 3.21 -2.47
N MET A 48 9.27 3.01 -2.84
CA MET A 48 8.19 3.97 -2.58
C MET A 48 7.96 4.21 -1.09
N SER A 49 8.11 3.18 -0.27
CA SER A 49 7.93 3.24 1.19
C SER A 49 9.19 3.69 1.95
N GLY A 50 10.29 4.01 1.26
CA GLY A 50 11.55 4.43 1.89
C GLY A 50 12.33 3.30 2.59
N ALA A 51 11.91 2.04 2.42
CA ALA A 51 12.65 0.88 2.95
C ALA A 51 13.89 0.56 2.10
N HIS A 52 13.88 0.96 0.82
CA HIS A 52 15.06 0.93 -0.05
C HIS A 52 15.32 2.31 -0.62
N ILE A 53 16.57 2.76 -0.53
CA ILE A 53 17.04 3.97 -1.18
C ILE A 53 17.36 3.60 -2.64
N PRO A 54 16.82 4.29 -3.65
CA PRO A 54 17.20 4.07 -5.04
C PRO A 54 18.67 4.44 -5.27
N ASP A 55 19.32 3.78 -6.22
CA ASP A 55 20.69 4.09 -6.59
C ASP A 55 20.75 5.23 -7.60
N GLU A 56 19.70 5.37 -8.44
CA GLU A 56 19.52 6.45 -9.43
C GLU A 56 18.04 6.82 -9.54
N GLY A 57 17.77 7.99 -10.08
CA GLY A 57 16.42 8.49 -10.33
C GLY A 57 15.90 9.41 -9.23
N GLU A 58 14.66 9.82 -9.35
CA GLU A 58 14.06 10.83 -8.51
C GLU A 58 12.67 10.40 -8.03
N ILE A 59 12.38 10.70 -6.76
CA ILE A 59 11.06 10.52 -6.15
C ILE A 59 10.44 11.91 -5.94
N SER A 60 9.19 12.09 -6.35
CA SER A 60 8.46 13.32 -6.04
C SER A 60 7.09 13.03 -5.43
N MET A 61 6.71 13.84 -4.44
CA MET A 61 5.44 13.82 -3.75
C MET A 61 4.78 15.19 -3.84
N LEU A 62 3.55 15.25 -4.34
CA LEU A 62 2.81 16.51 -4.55
C LEU A 62 3.60 17.56 -5.37
N GLY A 63 4.35 17.08 -6.38
CA GLY A 63 5.16 17.93 -7.26
C GLY A 63 6.48 18.41 -6.64
N LYS A 64 6.83 17.99 -5.42
CA LYS A 64 8.11 18.31 -4.79
C LYS A 64 9.01 17.08 -4.76
N VAL A 65 10.28 17.26 -5.11
CA VAL A 65 11.30 16.22 -4.97
C VAL A 65 11.49 15.90 -3.48
N VAL A 66 11.50 14.62 -3.17
CA VAL A 66 11.66 14.11 -1.80
C VAL A 66 12.74 13.03 -1.77
N HIS A 67 13.45 12.95 -0.67
CA HIS A 67 14.48 11.94 -0.45
C HIS A 67 14.13 11.13 0.79
N PHE A 68 13.87 9.84 0.60
CA PHE A 68 13.59 8.93 1.71
C PHE A 68 14.88 8.22 2.12
N ARG A 69 15.26 8.37 3.39
CA ARG A 69 16.37 7.64 4.03
C ARG A 69 15.86 6.51 4.91
N SER A 70 14.56 6.53 5.19
CA SER A 70 13.87 5.57 6.05
C SER A 70 12.37 5.51 5.73
N PRO A 71 11.66 4.45 6.15
CA PRO A 71 10.19 4.41 6.07
C PRO A 71 9.51 5.56 6.82
N GLN A 72 10.15 6.11 7.85
CA GLN A 72 9.62 7.25 8.59
C GLN A 72 9.57 8.51 7.72
N ASP A 73 10.54 8.70 6.82
CA ASP A 73 10.53 9.85 5.91
C ASP A 73 9.38 9.74 4.89
N ALA A 74 9.20 8.56 4.28
CA ALA A 74 8.08 8.31 3.36
C ALA A 74 6.75 8.58 4.05
N TRP A 75 6.63 8.13 5.28
CA TRP A 75 5.48 8.34 6.09
C TRP A 75 5.22 9.83 6.44
N GLN A 76 6.23 10.59 6.85
CA GLN A 76 6.12 12.04 7.10
C GLN A 76 5.69 12.81 5.85
N ASN A 77 5.96 12.25 4.66
CA ASN A 77 5.52 12.78 3.38
C ASN A 77 4.11 12.27 2.97
N GLY A 78 3.39 11.57 3.86
CA GLY A 78 2.01 11.15 3.64
C GLY A 78 1.86 9.83 2.87
N ILE A 79 2.86 8.92 2.94
CA ILE A 79 2.79 7.58 2.36
C ILE A 79 2.60 6.56 3.49
N ALA A 80 1.51 5.78 3.46
CA ALA A 80 1.31 4.63 4.33
C ALA A 80 1.45 3.33 3.53
N THR A 81 2.06 2.32 4.11
CA THR A 81 2.23 1.02 3.47
C THR A 81 1.63 -0.09 4.35
N ILE A 82 0.77 -0.90 3.76
CA ILE A 82 0.24 -2.14 4.30
C ILE A 82 0.94 -3.26 3.55
N TYR A 83 1.87 -3.92 4.22
CA TYR A 83 2.61 -5.04 3.66
C TYR A 83 1.80 -6.33 3.74
N GLN A 84 2.14 -7.32 2.93
CA GLN A 84 1.56 -8.66 2.96
C GLN A 84 1.68 -9.30 4.36
N GLU A 85 2.84 -9.17 5.00
CA GLU A 85 2.99 -9.41 6.43
C GLU A 85 2.58 -8.13 7.17
N LEU A 86 1.40 -8.09 7.75
CA LEU A 86 0.73 -6.89 8.28
C LEU A 86 1.57 -6.08 9.28
N ALA A 87 2.73 -6.58 9.68
CA ALA A 87 3.66 -5.97 10.63
C ALA A 87 2.95 -5.49 11.92
N LEU A 88 2.03 -6.32 12.42
CA LEU A 88 1.34 -6.09 13.69
C LEU A 88 2.08 -6.78 14.83
N ALA A 89 2.17 -6.10 15.97
CA ALA A 89 2.71 -6.67 17.19
C ALA A 89 1.65 -7.56 17.86
N GLY A 90 1.75 -8.89 17.71
CA GLY A 90 0.74 -9.85 18.15
C GLY A 90 0.37 -9.71 19.64
N LYS A 91 1.37 -9.48 20.51
CA LYS A 91 1.22 -9.34 21.97
C LYS A 91 0.89 -7.90 22.43
N MET A 92 0.46 -7.06 21.51
CA MET A 92 -0.06 -5.72 21.83
C MET A 92 -1.55 -5.66 21.51
N THR A 93 -2.26 -4.73 22.18
CA THR A 93 -3.69 -4.54 21.94
C THR A 93 -3.96 -3.94 20.56
N VAL A 94 -5.22 -3.97 20.11
CA VAL A 94 -5.65 -3.29 18.88
C VAL A 94 -5.32 -1.81 18.94
N ALA A 95 -5.66 -1.15 20.06
CA ALA A 95 -5.40 0.27 20.25
C ALA A 95 -3.91 0.60 20.18
N ASP A 96 -3.06 -0.21 20.85
CA ASP A 96 -1.61 -0.01 20.82
C ASP A 96 -1.03 -0.21 19.41
N ASN A 97 -1.50 -1.23 18.67
CA ASN A 97 -1.06 -1.45 17.28
C ASN A 97 -1.39 -0.29 16.35
N ILE A 98 -2.59 0.31 16.48
CA ILE A 98 -3.01 1.45 15.66
C ILE A 98 -2.17 2.69 15.93
N PHE A 99 -1.73 2.87 17.17
CA PHE A 99 -0.97 4.04 17.59
C PHE A 99 0.54 3.80 17.73
N LEU A 100 1.04 2.61 17.46
CA LEU A 100 2.45 2.26 17.60
C LEU A 100 3.35 3.26 16.88
N GLY A 101 4.23 3.94 17.65
CA GLY A 101 5.11 5.01 17.17
C GLY A 101 4.43 6.35 16.95
N ARG A 102 3.14 6.50 17.37
CA ARG A 102 2.32 7.71 17.20
C ARG A 102 1.34 7.91 18.34
N GLU A 103 1.75 7.54 19.50
CA GLU A 103 0.94 7.62 20.70
C GLU A 103 0.47 9.06 20.92
N ILE A 104 -0.80 9.22 21.22
CA ILE A 104 -1.35 10.51 21.66
C ILE A 104 -0.80 10.78 23.05
N LYS A 105 -0.18 11.92 23.21
CA LYS A 105 0.40 12.36 24.50
C LYS A 105 -0.32 13.57 25.03
N LYS A 106 -0.50 13.62 26.35
CA LYS A 106 -0.98 14.78 27.08
C LYS A 106 0.04 15.19 28.14
N PRO A 107 0.24 16.49 28.37
CA PRO A 107 1.13 16.93 29.42
C PRO A 107 0.49 16.67 30.80
N PHE A 108 1.29 16.11 31.72
CA PHE A 108 0.95 16.02 33.13
C PHE A 108 2.16 16.49 33.93
N LEU A 109 2.03 17.56 34.68
CA LEU A 109 3.13 18.22 35.41
C LEU A 109 4.34 18.54 34.53
N GLY A 110 4.12 18.91 33.27
CA GLY A 110 5.19 19.21 32.30
C GLY A 110 5.85 17.98 31.64
N ILE A 111 5.47 16.77 32.03
CA ILE A 111 5.97 15.50 31.45
C ILE A 111 4.94 14.94 30.48
N PRO A 112 5.34 14.47 29.27
CA PRO A 112 4.41 13.87 28.32
C PRO A 112 4.01 12.45 28.75
N PHE A 113 2.74 12.25 29.06
CA PHE A 113 2.14 10.94 29.34
C PHE A 113 1.23 10.50 28.19
N LEU A 114 1.05 9.17 28.04
CA LEU A 114 0.12 8.62 27.05
C LEU A 114 -1.32 8.99 27.41
N ASP A 115 -2.07 9.46 26.39
CA ASP A 115 -3.52 9.66 26.51
C ASP A 115 -4.27 8.41 26.01
N LEU A 116 -4.26 7.36 26.84
CA LEU A 116 -4.92 6.11 26.54
C LEU A 116 -6.44 6.26 26.23
N PRO A 117 -7.21 7.09 26.98
CA PRO A 117 -8.60 7.31 26.63
C PRO A 117 -8.80 7.91 25.22
N ALA A 118 -8.01 8.89 24.82
CA ALA A 118 -8.07 9.49 23.49
C ALA A 118 -7.69 8.47 22.39
N MET A 119 -6.64 7.67 22.62
CA MET A 119 -6.22 6.59 21.70
C MET A 119 -7.35 5.55 21.55
N LYS A 120 -7.95 5.07 22.63
CA LYS A 120 -9.05 4.10 22.59
C LYS A 120 -10.28 4.66 21.87
N LYS A 121 -10.68 5.90 22.15
CA LYS A 121 -11.78 6.57 21.46
C LYS A 121 -11.53 6.61 19.95
N ARG A 122 -10.36 7.10 19.54
CA ARG A 122 -10.00 7.20 18.12
C ARG A 122 -9.93 5.84 17.45
N THR A 123 -9.41 4.80 18.13
CA THR A 123 -9.45 3.41 17.66
C THR A 123 -10.87 2.96 17.34
N GLY A 124 -11.81 3.18 18.25
CA GLY A 124 -13.22 2.83 18.02
C GLY A 124 -13.83 3.54 16.81
N GLU A 125 -13.53 4.84 16.62
CA GLU A 125 -13.97 5.61 15.45
C GLU A 125 -13.41 5.02 14.14
N LEU A 126 -12.13 4.70 14.08
CA LEU A 126 -11.48 4.12 12.91
C LEU A 126 -12.05 2.75 12.55
N LEU A 127 -12.20 1.86 13.53
CA LEU A 127 -12.78 0.53 13.31
C LEU A 127 -14.24 0.63 12.82
N LYS A 128 -15.03 1.54 13.39
CA LYS A 128 -16.40 1.80 12.93
C LYS A 128 -16.44 2.34 11.50
N GLN A 129 -15.55 3.27 11.15
CA GLN A 129 -15.44 3.81 9.79
C GLN A 129 -15.13 2.71 8.76
N LEU A 130 -14.37 1.68 9.17
CA LEU A 130 -13.95 0.56 8.34
C LEU A 130 -14.97 -0.60 8.32
N ASP A 131 -16.00 -0.56 9.17
CA ASP A 131 -16.88 -1.70 9.45
C ASP A 131 -16.10 -2.95 9.91
N VAL A 132 -15.06 -2.74 10.72
CA VAL A 132 -14.23 -3.80 11.28
C VAL A 132 -14.71 -4.14 12.69
N HIS A 133 -15.15 -5.38 12.86
CA HIS A 133 -15.59 -5.90 14.15
C HIS A 133 -14.45 -6.68 14.82
N VAL A 134 -13.98 -6.18 15.95
CA VAL A 134 -13.02 -6.86 16.82
C VAL A 134 -13.68 -7.21 18.17
N PRO A 135 -13.25 -8.27 18.86
CA PRO A 135 -13.85 -8.63 20.17
C PRO A 135 -13.76 -7.50 21.19
N SER A 136 -12.62 -6.83 21.27
CA SER A 136 -12.38 -5.64 22.08
C SER A 136 -11.16 -4.90 21.53
N ILE A 137 -11.17 -3.57 21.67
CA ILE A 137 -9.99 -2.73 21.34
C ILE A 137 -8.79 -3.01 22.27
N ASP A 138 -9.04 -3.65 23.42
CA ASP A 138 -8.04 -4.09 24.40
C ASP A 138 -7.62 -5.55 24.18
N SER A 139 -8.20 -6.26 23.21
CA SER A 139 -7.76 -7.63 22.86
C SER A 139 -6.42 -7.62 22.14
N TRP A 140 -5.62 -8.66 22.39
CA TRP A 140 -4.36 -8.87 21.69
C TRP A 140 -4.60 -9.27 20.23
N VAL A 141 -3.80 -8.72 19.34
CA VAL A 141 -3.96 -8.93 17.90
C VAL A 141 -3.68 -10.39 17.50
N GLU A 142 -2.83 -11.12 18.22
CA GLU A 142 -2.55 -12.53 17.94
C GLU A 142 -3.79 -13.44 18.06
N SER A 143 -4.79 -13.04 18.87
CA SER A 143 -6.03 -13.81 19.07
C SER A 143 -7.08 -13.58 17.96
N MET A 144 -6.78 -12.74 16.96
CA MET A 144 -7.73 -12.31 15.93
C MET A 144 -7.66 -13.15 14.66
N SER A 145 -8.77 -13.22 13.92
CA SER A 145 -8.80 -13.78 12.57
C SER A 145 -7.93 -12.98 11.59
N GLY A 146 -7.59 -13.59 10.46
CA GLY A 146 -6.84 -12.90 9.38
C GLY A 146 -7.50 -11.61 8.94
N GLY A 147 -8.81 -11.63 8.68
CA GLY A 147 -9.57 -10.44 8.28
C GLY A 147 -9.65 -9.36 9.36
N GLN A 148 -9.74 -9.74 10.64
CA GLN A 148 -9.67 -8.78 11.75
C GLN A 148 -8.29 -8.11 11.82
N ARG A 149 -7.22 -8.89 11.71
CA ARG A 149 -5.85 -8.36 11.65
C ARG A 149 -5.65 -7.42 10.46
N GLN A 150 -6.16 -7.79 9.29
CA GLN A 150 -6.16 -6.92 8.10
C GLN A 150 -6.86 -5.59 8.39
N GLY A 151 -8.05 -5.63 9.00
CA GLY A 151 -8.79 -4.44 9.41
C GLY A 151 -8.00 -3.53 10.37
N VAL A 152 -7.28 -4.11 11.34
CA VAL A 152 -6.41 -3.36 12.25
C VAL A 152 -5.24 -2.70 11.50
N ALA A 153 -4.60 -3.40 10.56
CA ALA A 153 -3.52 -2.83 9.75
C ALA A 153 -4.01 -1.66 8.88
N ILE A 154 -5.20 -1.80 8.31
CA ILE A 154 -5.86 -0.72 7.54
C ILE A 154 -6.20 0.47 8.46
N ALA A 155 -6.77 0.22 9.66
CA ALA A 155 -7.07 1.26 10.64
C ALA A 155 -5.80 2.03 11.07
N ARG A 156 -4.68 1.32 11.25
CA ARG A 156 -3.37 1.93 11.50
C ARG A 156 -2.95 2.84 10.35
N ALA A 157 -3.08 2.40 9.10
CA ALA A 157 -2.74 3.22 7.93
C ALA A 157 -3.64 4.46 7.82
N LEU A 158 -4.94 4.35 8.11
CA LEU A 158 -5.85 5.51 8.15
C LEU A 158 -5.51 6.50 9.26
N ASN A 159 -5.08 6.01 10.43
CA ASN A 159 -4.65 6.87 11.53
C ASN A 159 -3.45 7.75 11.15
N MET A 160 -2.77 7.39 10.07
CA MET A 160 -1.61 8.11 9.53
C MET A 160 -1.97 9.35 8.69
N ASP A 161 -3.24 9.59 8.40
CA ASP A 161 -3.70 10.64 7.48
C ASP A 161 -2.94 10.67 6.14
N ALA A 162 -2.59 9.47 5.66
CA ALA A 162 -1.83 9.33 4.42
C ALA A 162 -2.61 9.87 3.22
N ARG A 163 -1.89 10.46 2.26
CA ARG A 163 -2.42 10.83 0.94
C ARG A 163 -2.29 9.69 -0.06
N LEU A 164 -1.24 8.89 0.08
CA LEU A 164 -0.99 7.69 -0.71
C LEU A 164 -0.94 6.46 0.21
N ILE A 165 -1.73 5.45 -0.10
CA ILE A 165 -1.75 4.18 0.64
C ILE A 165 -1.29 3.09 -0.32
N ILE A 166 -0.20 2.41 0.03
CA ILE A 166 0.31 1.26 -0.70
C ILE A 166 -0.22 0.00 -0.02
N MET A 167 -0.85 -0.89 -0.79
CA MET A 167 -1.40 -2.15 -0.31
C MET A 167 -0.76 -3.31 -1.07
N ASP A 168 0.06 -4.07 -0.37
CA ASP A 168 0.77 -5.23 -0.93
C ASP A 168 -0.01 -6.51 -0.63
N GLU A 169 -0.65 -7.07 -1.66
CA GLU A 169 -1.47 -8.29 -1.61
C GLU A 169 -2.55 -8.27 -0.49
N PRO A 170 -3.37 -7.21 -0.38
CA PRO A 170 -4.26 -7.02 0.77
C PRO A 170 -5.39 -8.04 0.87
N THR A 171 -5.66 -8.79 -0.19
CA THR A 171 -6.71 -9.82 -0.26
C THR A 171 -6.16 -11.24 -0.17
N ALA A 172 -4.83 -11.40 -0.09
CA ALA A 172 -4.21 -12.71 -0.01
C ALA A 172 -4.64 -13.46 1.25
N ALA A 173 -4.97 -14.74 1.10
CA ALA A 173 -5.37 -15.64 2.19
C ALA A 173 -6.63 -15.20 3.00
N LEU A 174 -7.46 -14.34 2.45
CA LEU A 174 -8.74 -13.93 3.02
C LEU A 174 -9.90 -14.77 2.45
N ALA A 175 -10.95 -14.96 3.26
CA ALA A 175 -12.21 -15.52 2.79
C ALA A 175 -12.93 -14.52 1.84
N VAL A 176 -13.76 -15.04 0.94
CA VAL A 176 -14.45 -14.23 -0.10
C VAL A 176 -15.18 -13.01 0.49
N ALA A 177 -15.86 -13.20 1.62
CA ALA A 177 -16.58 -12.10 2.29
C ALA A 177 -15.62 -11.01 2.86
N GLU A 178 -14.41 -11.40 3.24
CA GLU A 178 -13.38 -10.48 3.74
C GLU A 178 -12.70 -9.74 2.58
N VAL A 179 -12.44 -10.44 1.46
CA VAL A 179 -11.95 -9.83 0.20
C VAL A 179 -12.87 -8.69 -0.21
N ARG A 180 -14.18 -8.94 -0.24
CA ARG A 180 -15.17 -7.92 -0.62
C ARG A 180 -15.06 -6.66 0.24
N LYS A 181 -14.94 -6.82 1.55
CA LYS A 181 -14.77 -5.69 2.48
C LYS A 181 -13.52 -4.86 2.19
N VAL A 182 -12.39 -5.53 1.84
CA VAL A 182 -11.15 -4.84 1.48
C VAL A 182 -11.30 -4.07 0.17
N LEU A 183 -11.93 -4.65 -0.85
CA LEU A 183 -12.17 -3.98 -2.12
C LEU A 183 -13.12 -2.77 -1.95
N ASP A 184 -14.23 -2.94 -1.24
CA ASP A 184 -15.15 -1.84 -0.90
C ASP A 184 -14.44 -0.73 -0.12
N PHE A 185 -13.47 -1.09 0.72
CA PHE A 185 -12.66 -0.12 1.45
C PHE A 185 -11.73 0.68 0.52
N ILE A 186 -11.07 0.04 -0.44
CA ILE A 186 -10.23 0.72 -1.45
C ILE A 186 -11.07 1.76 -2.21
N VAL A 187 -12.28 1.38 -2.64
CA VAL A 187 -13.19 2.29 -3.33
C VAL A 187 -13.58 3.49 -2.44
N ARG A 188 -13.84 3.24 -1.14
CA ARG A 188 -14.13 4.33 -0.17
C ARG A 188 -12.95 5.25 0.06
N LEU A 189 -11.72 4.74 0.15
CA LEU A 189 -10.52 5.57 0.25
C LEU A 189 -10.40 6.54 -0.92
N ARG A 190 -10.56 6.03 -2.13
CA ARG A 190 -10.56 6.86 -3.34
C ARG A 190 -11.66 7.92 -3.29
N ALA A 191 -12.88 7.57 -2.89
CA ALA A 191 -13.99 8.53 -2.76
C ALA A 191 -13.72 9.61 -1.69
N GLN A 192 -12.86 9.33 -0.71
CA GLN A 192 -12.38 10.29 0.29
C GLN A 192 -11.18 11.12 -0.19
N GLY A 193 -10.81 11.05 -1.47
CA GLY A 193 -9.69 11.79 -2.05
C GLY A 193 -8.31 11.20 -1.74
N LYS A 194 -8.23 9.98 -1.23
CA LYS A 194 -6.96 9.25 -1.03
C LYS A 194 -6.57 8.53 -2.31
N SER A 195 -5.27 8.45 -2.59
CA SER A 195 -4.75 7.64 -3.69
C SER A 195 -4.26 6.29 -3.17
N VAL A 196 -4.41 5.26 -3.97
CA VAL A 196 -4.04 3.89 -3.58
C VAL A 196 -3.14 3.27 -4.65
N VAL A 197 -2.07 2.62 -4.24
CA VAL A 197 -1.33 1.65 -5.06
C VAL A 197 -1.73 0.26 -4.58
N LEU A 198 -2.40 -0.49 -5.44
CA LEU A 198 -2.83 -1.85 -5.16
C LEU A 198 -1.92 -2.84 -5.87
N ILE A 199 -1.22 -3.66 -5.11
CA ILE A 199 -0.51 -4.81 -5.66
C ILE A 199 -1.38 -6.04 -5.44
N SER A 200 -1.71 -6.72 -6.50
CA SER A 200 -2.45 -7.99 -6.44
C SER A 200 -2.06 -8.88 -7.62
N HIS A 201 -2.03 -10.19 -7.38
CA HIS A 201 -1.95 -11.20 -8.43
C HIS A 201 -3.35 -11.65 -8.89
N ASN A 202 -4.41 -11.28 -8.17
CA ASN A 202 -5.79 -11.53 -8.57
C ASN A 202 -6.25 -10.44 -9.55
N ILE A 203 -6.28 -10.77 -10.82
CA ILE A 203 -6.66 -9.84 -11.89
C ILE A 203 -8.13 -9.39 -11.75
N GLN A 204 -9.02 -10.21 -11.19
CA GLN A 204 -10.43 -9.82 -10.97
C GLN A 204 -10.52 -8.67 -9.97
N ASP A 205 -9.84 -8.78 -8.83
CA ASP A 205 -9.77 -7.71 -7.82
C ASP A 205 -9.22 -6.41 -8.42
N VAL A 206 -8.16 -6.53 -9.25
CA VAL A 206 -7.55 -5.39 -9.95
C VAL A 206 -8.55 -4.69 -10.83
N PHE A 207 -9.27 -5.42 -11.69
CA PHE A 207 -10.23 -4.84 -12.61
C PHE A 207 -11.47 -4.25 -11.92
N GLU A 208 -11.78 -4.73 -10.73
CA GLU A 208 -12.93 -4.24 -9.97
C GLU A 208 -12.69 -2.84 -9.37
N VAL A 209 -11.48 -2.55 -8.89
CA VAL A 209 -11.24 -1.35 -8.09
C VAL A 209 -10.29 -0.34 -8.70
N SER A 210 -9.45 -0.72 -9.68
CA SER A 210 -8.42 0.17 -10.20
C SER A 210 -8.91 1.08 -11.33
N ASP A 211 -8.32 2.27 -11.40
CA ASP A 211 -8.51 3.20 -12.51
C ASP A 211 -7.52 2.92 -13.64
N ARG A 212 -6.28 2.58 -13.26
CA ARG A 212 -5.19 2.24 -14.18
C ARG A 212 -4.40 1.06 -13.66
N ILE A 213 -3.76 0.37 -14.58
CA ILE A 213 -2.94 -0.81 -14.32
C ILE A 213 -1.55 -0.58 -14.90
N SER A 214 -0.53 -0.62 -14.06
CA SER A 214 0.88 -0.62 -14.44
C SER A 214 1.40 -2.06 -14.44
N VAL A 215 1.98 -2.49 -15.55
CA VAL A 215 2.53 -3.84 -15.69
C VAL A 215 4.04 -3.80 -15.56
N MET A 216 4.57 -4.54 -14.58
CA MET A 216 6.00 -4.73 -14.39
C MET A 216 6.49 -6.06 -14.95
N ARG A 217 7.65 -6.02 -15.60
CA ARG A 217 8.38 -7.22 -16.06
C ARG A 217 9.89 -6.95 -16.07
N HIS A 218 10.68 -7.90 -15.54
CA HIS A 218 12.14 -7.80 -15.51
C HIS A 218 12.69 -6.46 -14.99
N GLY A 219 12.12 -5.96 -13.88
CA GLY A 219 12.57 -4.71 -13.26
C GLY A 219 12.13 -3.44 -13.96
N ARG A 220 11.27 -3.49 -14.97
CA ARG A 220 10.79 -2.34 -15.75
C ARG A 220 9.26 -2.24 -15.72
N CYS A 221 8.73 -1.02 -15.76
CA CYS A 221 7.32 -0.78 -16.09
C CYS A 221 7.18 -0.79 -17.62
N ILE A 222 6.61 -1.88 -18.16
CA ILE A 222 6.53 -2.09 -19.61
C ILE A 222 5.27 -1.52 -20.24
N ALA A 223 4.21 -1.33 -19.48
CA ALA A 223 2.96 -0.77 -19.95
C ALA A 223 2.16 -0.16 -18.81
N VAL A 224 1.36 0.85 -19.16
CA VAL A 224 0.30 1.39 -18.31
C VAL A 224 -0.98 1.41 -19.13
N ARG A 225 -2.09 0.92 -18.55
CA ARG A 225 -3.40 0.86 -19.20
C ARG A 225 -4.47 1.50 -18.33
N GLU A 226 -5.41 2.19 -18.92
CA GLU A 226 -6.66 2.53 -18.25
C GLU A 226 -7.50 1.27 -18.11
N THR A 227 -7.94 0.93 -16.90
CA THR A 227 -8.65 -0.33 -16.63
C THR A 227 -9.91 -0.51 -17.51
N ARG A 228 -10.61 0.60 -17.79
CA ARG A 228 -11.81 0.58 -18.63
C ARG A 228 -11.54 0.42 -20.12
N LYS A 229 -10.28 0.53 -20.57
CA LYS A 229 -9.88 0.47 -21.99
C LYS A 229 -9.02 -0.76 -22.31
N THR A 230 -8.88 -1.68 -21.38
CA THR A 230 -8.10 -2.91 -21.54
C THR A 230 -8.91 -4.13 -21.12
N THR A 231 -8.35 -5.31 -21.30
CA THR A 231 -8.98 -6.58 -20.93
C THR A 231 -8.06 -7.41 -20.04
N PRO A 232 -8.61 -8.32 -19.20
CA PRO A 232 -7.80 -9.26 -18.43
C PRO A 232 -6.80 -10.03 -19.29
N GLN A 233 -7.21 -10.45 -20.49
CA GLN A 233 -6.37 -11.20 -21.43
C GLN A 233 -5.18 -10.36 -21.93
N GLU A 234 -5.39 -9.07 -22.23
CA GLU A 234 -4.31 -8.16 -22.60
C GLU A 234 -3.31 -8.00 -21.46
N ILE A 235 -3.78 -7.76 -20.23
CA ILE A 235 -2.91 -7.60 -19.06
C ILE A 235 -2.12 -8.88 -18.79
N ILE A 236 -2.77 -10.05 -18.82
CA ILE A 236 -2.07 -11.34 -18.66
C ILE A 236 -1.03 -11.53 -19.78
N GLY A 237 -1.37 -11.21 -21.01
CA GLY A 237 -0.44 -11.28 -22.15
C GLY A 237 0.78 -10.37 -21.98
N LEU A 238 0.61 -9.17 -21.43
CA LEU A 238 1.71 -8.27 -21.10
C LEU A 238 2.58 -8.83 -19.95
N ILE A 239 1.96 -9.36 -18.88
CA ILE A 239 2.70 -9.98 -17.75
C ILE A 239 3.57 -11.14 -18.25
N THR A 240 3.01 -12.04 -19.07
CA THR A 240 3.70 -13.24 -19.55
C THR A 240 4.61 -13.00 -20.77
N GLY A 241 4.53 -11.84 -21.41
CA GLY A 241 5.27 -11.53 -22.65
C GLY A 241 4.70 -12.16 -23.92
N ALA A 242 3.50 -12.72 -23.85
CA ALA A 242 2.86 -13.36 -25.02
C ALA A 242 2.54 -12.38 -26.16
N HIS A 243 2.49 -11.08 -25.90
CA HIS A 243 2.30 -10.06 -26.94
C HIS A 243 3.57 -9.75 -27.76
N GLU A 244 4.76 -9.99 -27.23
CA GLU A 244 6.02 -9.75 -27.96
C GLU A 244 6.26 -10.82 -29.06
N VAL A 245 5.77 -12.04 -28.84
CA VAL A 245 5.92 -13.16 -29.80
C VAL A 245 5.08 -12.93 -31.06
N ARG A 246 3.97 -12.17 -30.97
CA ARG A 246 3.10 -11.88 -32.13
C ARG A 246 3.59 -10.71 -32.99
N ALA A 247 4.47 -9.86 -32.49
CA ALA A 247 5.04 -8.75 -33.24
C ALA A 247 6.34 -9.15 -33.99
N ALA A 248 6.91 -10.31 -33.69
CA ALA A 248 8.15 -10.83 -34.30
C ALA A 248 7.90 -11.97 -35.32
N SER A 249 6.67 -12.30 -35.61
CA SER A 249 6.21 -13.24 -36.64
C SER A 249 5.39 -12.50 -37.71
#